data_01ae9d3660099b161d50f6f68e1756bd
#
_entry.id   01ae9d3660099b161d50f6f68e1756bd
#
_cell.length_a   1.000
_cell.length_b   1.000
_cell.length_c   1.000
_cell.angle_alpha   90.00
_cell.angle_beta   90.00
_cell.angle_gamma   90.00
#
_symmetry.space_group_name_H-M   'P 1'
#
loop_
_entity.id
_entity.type
_entity.pdbx_description
1 polymer ?
#
loop_
_entity_poly.entity_id
_entity_poly.type
_entity_poly.pdbx_seq_one_letter_code
_entity_poly.pdbx_strand_id
1 'polypeptide(L)'
;MIKMNIPVIFQFLKDLSANNNREWFNEHKAEYETARAEFDNFLATVIARISLFDETIRGIQPKDCTYRIYRDTRFSADKTPYKIHFGGYINAKGKKSDHCGYYVHLQPDGSMLAGGSLCLPSNILKAVRQSIYDNIEEFVAIVEDPEFKKYFPVIGEDFLKTAPKGFPKDFKYIDYLKCKEYVCFYNVPDDFFAQPDMLEQIDKVFRQFKRFADFINYTIDDFE
;
A
#
# COMPACT_ATOMS: atom_id res chain seq x y z
N MET A 1 -22.14 14.33 -2.14
CA MET A 1 -21.17 13.41 -1.53
C MET A 1 -21.84 12.04 -1.44
N ILE A 2 -21.22 11.00 -2.02
CA ILE A 2 -21.69 9.62 -1.85
C ILE A 2 -21.46 9.29 -0.36
N LYS A 3 -22.53 8.88 0.33
CA LYS A 3 -22.45 8.51 1.74
C LYS A 3 -21.80 7.13 1.81
N MET A 4 -20.54 7.07 2.20
CA MET A 4 -19.79 5.83 2.40
C MET A 4 -20.23 5.18 3.73
N ASN A 5 -20.49 3.89 3.70
CA ASN A 5 -20.87 3.12 4.90
C ASN A 5 -19.74 2.17 5.31
N ILE A 6 -18.62 2.75 5.73
CA ILE A 6 -17.42 1.98 6.14
C ILE A 6 -17.72 0.99 7.29
N PRO A 7 -18.57 1.28 8.29
CA PRO A 7 -18.95 0.31 9.32
C PRO A 7 -19.45 -1.04 8.77
N VAL A 8 -20.15 -1.06 7.63
CA VAL A 8 -20.62 -2.31 6.99
C VAL A 8 -19.45 -3.17 6.54
N ILE A 9 -18.37 -2.55 6.05
CA ILE A 9 -17.15 -3.25 5.64
C ILE A 9 -16.51 -3.95 6.85
N PHE A 10 -16.32 -3.22 7.95
CA PHE A 10 -15.71 -3.75 9.17
C PHE A 10 -16.57 -4.83 9.82
N GLN A 11 -17.89 -4.66 9.83
CA GLN A 11 -18.81 -5.67 10.39
C GLN A 11 -18.67 -6.98 9.60
N PHE A 12 -18.79 -6.93 8.27
CA PHE A 12 -18.62 -8.11 7.42
C PHE A 12 -17.26 -8.80 7.63
N LEU A 13 -16.16 -8.02 7.69
CA LEU A 13 -14.82 -8.60 7.86
C LEU A 13 -14.63 -9.23 9.25
N LYS A 14 -15.24 -8.68 10.31
CA LYS A 14 -15.26 -9.28 11.65
C LYS A 14 -16.00 -10.62 11.65
N ASP A 15 -17.19 -10.65 11.06
CA ASP A 15 -18.01 -11.85 10.98
C ASP A 15 -17.33 -12.95 10.12
N LEU A 16 -16.72 -12.54 9.00
CA LEU A 16 -15.92 -13.45 8.16
C LEU A 16 -14.70 -13.99 8.91
N SER A 17 -14.01 -13.17 9.70
CA SER A 17 -12.86 -13.61 10.48
C SER A 17 -13.23 -14.68 11.51
N ALA A 18 -14.40 -14.55 12.14
CA ALA A 18 -14.92 -15.51 13.10
C ALA A 18 -15.43 -16.81 12.45
N ASN A 19 -15.84 -16.77 11.16
CA ASN A 19 -16.51 -17.84 10.43
C ASN A 19 -15.87 -18.13 9.07
N ASN A 20 -14.54 -18.16 8.99
CA ASN A 20 -13.82 -18.23 7.71
C ASN A 20 -13.88 -19.61 7.07
N ASN A 21 -15.05 -19.98 6.54
CA ASN A 21 -15.31 -21.21 5.81
C ASN A 21 -16.27 -20.96 4.63
N ARG A 22 -16.37 -21.94 3.72
CA ARG A 22 -17.13 -21.80 2.46
C ARG A 22 -18.66 -21.80 2.69
N GLU A 23 -19.15 -22.56 3.65
CA GLU A 23 -20.57 -22.67 3.97
C GLU A 23 -21.10 -21.33 4.44
N TRP A 24 -20.50 -20.78 5.48
CA TRP A 24 -20.86 -19.46 6.02
C TRP A 24 -20.77 -18.37 4.94
N PHE A 25 -19.70 -18.34 4.15
CA PHE A 25 -19.52 -17.34 3.11
C PHE A 25 -20.62 -17.39 2.04
N ASN A 26 -21.04 -18.58 1.64
CA ASN A 26 -22.11 -18.76 0.66
C ASN A 26 -23.47 -18.27 1.21
N GLU A 27 -23.74 -18.49 2.48
CA GLU A 27 -24.96 -18.01 3.17
C GLU A 27 -24.96 -16.48 3.31
N HIS A 28 -23.78 -15.85 3.51
CA HIS A 28 -23.59 -14.40 3.70
C HIS A 28 -23.07 -13.68 2.44
N LYS A 29 -23.30 -14.26 1.26
CA LYS A 29 -22.79 -13.69 0.00
C LYS A 29 -23.37 -12.31 -0.30
N ALA A 30 -24.61 -12.04 0.04
CA ALA A 30 -25.25 -10.73 -0.15
C ALA A 30 -24.60 -9.65 0.73
N GLU A 31 -24.17 -10.00 1.93
CA GLU A 31 -23.44 -9.11 2.85
C GLU A 31 -22.04 -8.81 2.33
N TYR A 32 -21.36 -9.84 1.79
CA TYR A 32 -20.08 -9.65 1.07
C TYR A 32 -20.21 -8.68 -0.11
N GLU A 33 -21.24 -8.85 -0.95
CA GLU A 33 -21.47 -8.00 -2.12
C GLU A 33 -21.74 -6.55 -1.69
N THR A 34 -22.49 -6.35 -0.61
CA THR A 34 -22.74 -5.03 -0.03
C THR A 34 -21.45 -4.40 0.51
N ALA A 35 -20.70 -5.13 1.34
CA ALA A 35 -19.45 -4.64 1.91
C ALA A 35 -18.40 -4.35 0.81
N ARG A 36 -18.37 -5.16 -0.24
CA ARG A 36 -17.49 -4.96 -1.40
C ARG A 36 -17.87 -3.72 -2.19
N ALA A 37 -19.15 -3.48 -2.43
CA ALA A 37 -19.61 -2.27 -3.11
C ALA A 37 -19.26 -0.99 -2.32
N GLU A 38 -19.39 -1.03 -0.99
CA GLU A 38 -18.99 0.08 -0.12
C GLU A 38 -17.48 0.30 -0.13
N PHE A 39 -16.68 -0.76 -0.18
CA PHE A 39 -15.23 -0.64 -0.33
C PHE A 39 -14.85 -0.03 -1.70
N ASP A 40 -15.50 -0.45 -2.78
CA ASP A 40 -15.24 0.09 -4.13
C ASP A 40 -15.65 1.59 -4.19
N ASN A 41 -16.74 2.01 -3.53
CA ASN A 41 -17.14 3.42 -3.40
C ASN A 41 -16.11 4.25 -2.60
N PHE A 42 -15.63 3.70 -1.49
CA PHE A 42 -14.56 4.32 -0.70
C PHE A 42 -13.30 4.48 -1.53
N LEU A 43 -12.86 3.42 -2.21
CA LEU A 43 -11.66 3.44 -3.04
C LEU A 43 -11.78 4.40 -4.22
N ALA A 44 -12.95 4.50 -4.85
CA ALA A 44 -13.22 5.50 -5.90
C ALA A 44 -13.01 6.93 -5.39
N THR A 45 -13.47 7.19 -4.16
CA THR A 45 -13.27 8.50 -3.52
C THR A 45 -11.79 8.78 -3.26
N VAL A 46 -11.04 7.79 -2.74
CA VAL A 46 -9.59 7.91 -2.50
C VAL A 46 -8.84 8.14 -3.82
N ILE A 47 -9.14 7.38 -4.88
CA ILE A 47 -8.55 7.57 -6.21
C ILE A 47 -8.80 8.98 -6.74
N ALA A 48 -10.04 9.48 -6.64
CA ALA A 48 -10.38 10.84 -7.07
C ALA A 48 -9.58 11.90 -6.30
N ARG A 49 -9.35 11.71 -5.01
CA ARG A 49 -8.56 12.63 -4.19
C ARG A 49 -7.06 12.56 -4.52
N ILE A 50 -6.50 11.37 -4.70
CA ILE A 50 -5.10 11.22 -5.14
C ILE A 50 -4.91 11.90 -6.51
N SER A 51 -5.84 11.78 -7.45
CA SER A 51 -5.75 12.38 -8.78
C SER A 51 -5.72 13.92 -8.77
N LEU A 52 -6.01 14.58 -7.65
CA LEU A 52 -5.86 16.03 -7.50
C LEU A 52 -4.39 16.47 -7.33
N PHE A 53 -3.51 15.57 -6.93
CA PHE A 53 -2.09 15.86 -6.74
C PHE A 53 -1.15 14.87 -7.47
N ASP A 54 -1.70 13.79 -8.01
CA ASP A 54 -1.00 12.84 -8.86
C ASP A 54 -1.81 12.58 -10.14
N GLU A 55 -1.45 13.29 -11.21
CA GLU A 55 -2.17 13.22 -12.48
C GLU A 55 -2.09 11.85 -13.15
N THR A 56 -1.07 11.05 -12.82
CA THR A 56 -0.89 9.69 -13.37
C THR A 56 -2.01 8.74 -12.94
N ILE A 57 -2.70 9.05 -11.85
CA ILE A 57 -3.81 8.25 -11.29
C ILE A 57 -5.16 8.58 -11.94
N ARG A 58 -5.23 9.60 -12.79
CA ARG A 58 -6.50 9.97 -13.45
C ARG A 58 -7.05 8.85 -14.33
N GLY A 59 -8.34 8.56 -14.15
CA GLY A 59 -9.05 7.54 -14.94
C GLY A 59 -8.98 6.12 -14.42
N ILE A 60 -8.17 5.86 -13.38
CA ILE A 60 -8.11 4.54 -12.75
C ILE A 60 -9.43 4.26 -12.04
N GLN A 61 -9.89 3.02 -12.13
CA GLN A 61 -11.13 2.56 -11.53
C GLN A 61 -10.86 1.59 -10.37
N PRO A 62 -11.73 1.51 -9.34
CA PRO A 62 -11.57 0.58 -8.21
C PRO A 62 -11.34 -0.87 -8.62
N LYS A 63 -12.03 -1.35 -9.68
CA LYS A 63 -11.86 -2.72 -10.22
C LYS A 63 -10.42 -3.02 -10.65
N ASP A 64 -9.67 -2.01 -11.10
CA ASP A 64 -8.29 -2.14 -11.54
C ASP A 64 -7.31 -2.23 -10.37
N CYS A 65 -7.74 -1.75 -9.19
CA CYS A 65 -6.93 -1.64 -7.97
C CYS A 65 -7.16 -2.81 -7.00
N THR A 66 -8.36 -3.38 -6.98
CA THR A 66 -8.78 -4.32 -5.94
C THR A 66 -8.40 -5.77 -6.24
N TYR A 67 -8.30 -6.57 -5.18
CA TYR A 67 -8.00 -7.99 -5.24
C TYR A 67 -9.24 -8.83 -4.91
N ARG A 68 -9.25 -10.10 -5.38
CA ARG A 68 -10.26 -11.07 -4.97
C ARG A 68 -10.12 -11.41 -3.49
N ILE A 69 -11.25 -11.69 -2.84
CA ILE A 69 -11.26 -12.09 -1.43
C ILE A 69 -10.71 -13.51 -1.19
N TYR A 70 -10.73 -14.36 -2.20
CA TYR A 70 -10.23 -15.73 -2.11
C TYR A 70 -8.71 -15.76 -1.91
N ARG A 71 -8.26 -16.61 -0.97
CA ARG A 71 -6.85 -16.89 -0.74
C ARG A 71 -6.35 -18.00 -1.67
N ASP A 72 -5.07 -17.93 -2.01
CA ASP A 72 -4.36 -19.08 -2.56
C ASP A 72 -3.74 -19.87 -1.40
N THR A 73 -4.38 -20.98 -1.06
CA THR A 73 -3.99 -21.79 0.10
C THR A 73 -3.13 -23.01 -0.27
N ARG A 74 -2.70 -23.14 -1.54
CA ARG A 74 -1.96 -24.32 -2.02
C ARG A 74 -0.69 -24.55 -1.21
N PHE A 75 0.06 -23.49 -0.92
CA PHE A 75 1.34 -23.55 -0.22
C PHE A 75 1.30 -22.96 1.20
N SER A 76 0.11 -22.60 1.70
CA SER A 76 -0.07 -22.03 3.04
C SER A 76 -0.35 -23.14 4.06
N ALA A 77 0.22 -23.04 5.26
CA ALA A 77 -0.15 -23.85 6.41
C ALA A 77 -1.59 -23.56 6.87
N ASP A 78 -1.96 -22.28 6.86
CA ASP A 78 -3.32 -21.85 7.13
C ASP A 78 -4.19 -22.05 5.88
N LYS A 79 -5.24 -22.89 6.02
CA LYS A 79 -6.16 -23.30 4.95
C LYS A 79 -7.46 -22.51 4.93
N THR A 80 -7.61 -21.45 5.72
CA THR A 80 -8.78 -20.56 5.66
C THR A 80 -8.94 -20.00 4.24
N PRO A 81 -10.16 -20.09 3.64
CA PRO A 81 -10.33 -19.86 2.21
C PRO A 81 -10.38 -18.38 1.82
N TYR A 82 -10.63 -17.49 2.76
CA TYR A 82 -10.85 -16.07 2.48
C TYR A 82 -9.86 -15.17 3.21
N LYS A 83 -9.55 -14.03 2.60
CA LYS A 83 -8.85 -12.92 3.25
C LYS A 83 -9.82 -12.23 4.22
N ILE A 84 -9.30 -11.81 5.37
CA ILE A 84 -10.06 -11.07 6.39
C ILE A 84 -9.90 -9.55 6.24
N HIS A 85 -9.53 -9.12 5.04
CA HIS A 85 -9.34 -7.71 4.70
C HIS A 85 -9.80 -7.41 3.27
N PHE A 86 -10.12 -6.15 3.02
CA PHE A 86 -10.14 -5.57 1.68
C PHE A 86 -8.92 -4.72 1.45
N GLY A 87 -8.29 -4.87 0.28
CA GLY A 87 -7.13 -4.10 -0.13
C GLY A 87 -7.27 -3.54 -1.54
N GLY A 88 -6.81 -2.30 -1.71
CA GLY A 88 -6.75 -1.64 -3.01
C GLY A 88 -5.36 -1.07 -3.27
N TYR A 89 -4.71 -1.50 -4.35
CA TYR A 89 -3.43 -0.98 -4.80
C TYR A 89 -3.63 -0.08 -6.01
N ILE A 90 -3.47 1.22 -5.79
CA ILE A 90 -3.70 2.27 -6.77
C ILE A 90 -2.37 2.58 -7.44
N ASN A 91 -2.24 2.20 -8.71
CA ASN A 91 -1.01 2.36 -9.48
C ASN A 91 -1.35 2.70 -10.94
N ALA A 92 -0.70 3.72 -11.48
CA ALA A 92 -0.92 4.21 -12.85
C ALA A 92 -0.70 3.15 -13.93
N LYS A 93 0.25 2.25 -13.70
CA LYS A 93 0.64 1.16 -14.62
C LYS A 93 -0.05 -0.18 -14.27
N GLY A 94 -0.96 -0.17 -13.28
CA GLY A 94 -1.71 -1.35 -12.84
C GLY A 94 -1.02 -2.18 -11.75
N LYS A 95 -1.76 -3.15 -11.21
CA LYS A 95 -1.36 -3.95 -10.03
C LYS A 95 -0.12 -4.84 -10.20
N LYS A 96 0.36 -5.02 -11.41
CA LYS A 96 1.52 -5.87 -11.72
C LYS A 96 2.77 -5.08 -12.09
N SER A 97 2.66 -3.77 -12.11
CA SER A 97 3.78 -2.89 -12.40
C SER A 97 4.79 -2.89 -11.25
N ASP A 98 6.05 -2.71 -11.59
CA ASP A 98 7.14 -2.51 -10.64
C ASP A 98 7.14 -1.12 -10.00
N HIS A 99 6.36 -0.17 -10.54
CA HIS A 99 6.23 1.18 -9.99
C HIS A 99 5.63 1.20 -8.59
N CYS A 100 6.07 2.15 -7.79
CA CYS A 100 5.43 2.47 -6.53
C CYS A 100 3.98 2.90 -6.75
N GLY A 101 3.08 2.36 -5.95
CA GLY A 101 1.67 2.72 -5.91
C GLY A 101 1.20 2.98 -4.49
N TYR A 102 0.00 3.54 -4.36
CA TYR A 102 -0.69 3.79 -3.10
C TYR A 102 -1.49 2.56 -2.69
N TYR A 103 -1.49 2.22 -1.43
CA TYR A 103 -2.21 1.06 -0.93
C TYR A 103 -3.11 1.41 0.25
N VAL A 104 -4.35 0.98 0.17
CA VAL A 104 -5.33 1.08 1.25
C VAL A 104 -5.70 -0.32 1.70
N HIS A 105 -5.63 -0.57 3.01
CA HIS A 105 -5.94 -1.85 3.63
C HIS A 105 -6.95 -1.65 4.77
N LEU A 106 -8.13 -2.23 4.61
CA LEU A 106 -9.16 -2.25 5.65
C LEU A 106 -9.25 -3.65 6.24
N GLN A 107 -8.87 -3.77 7.49
CA GLN A 107 -8.93 -4.99 8.28
C GLN A 107 -9.24 -4.64 9.73
N PRO A 108 -10.19 -5.28 10.38
CA PRO A 108 -10.41 -5.08 11.82
C PRO A 108 -9.10 -5.26 12.60
N ASP A 109 -8.77 -4.29 13.46
CA ASP A 109 -7.56 -4.23 14.28
C ASP A 109 -6.22 -4.30 13.51
N GLY A 110 -6.24 -4.09 12.17
CA GLY A 110 -5.06 -4.22 11.33
C GLY A 110 -5.07 -3.34 10.07
N SER A 111 -5.82 -2.24 10.10
CA SER A 111 -5.92 -1.33 8.95
C SER A 111 -4.67 -0.49 8.76
N MET A 112 -4.35 -0.17 7.49
CA MET A 112 -3.20 0.67 7.17
C MET A 112 -3.38 1.44 5.86
N LEU A 113 -2.67 2.55 5.77
CA LEU A 113 -2.33 3.24 4.53
C LEU A 113 -0.87 2.93 4.23
N ALA A 114 -0.58 2.52 3.04
CA ALA A 114 0.77 2.13 2.68
C ALA A 114 1.08 2.53 1.23
N GLY A 115 2.30 2.34 0.82
CA GLY A 115 2.70 2.50 -0.57
C GLY A 115 4.11 2.00 -0.80
N GLY A 116 4.46 1.87 -2.06
CA GLY A 116 5.77 1.42 -2.48
C GLY A 116 5.73 0.43 -3.61
N SER A 117 6.85 -0.21 -3.85
CA SER A 117 6.99 -1.32 -4.78
C SER A 117 7.48 -2.56 -4.05
N LEU A 118 6.71 -3.65 -4.18
CA LEU A 118 7.01 -4.96 -3.61
C LEU A 118 7.68 -5.84 -4.67
N CYS A 119 8.65 -6.68 -4.23
CA CYS A 119 9.24 -7.73 -5.07
C CYS A 119 9.89 -7.23 -6.38
N LEU A 120 10.56 -6.08 -6.32
CA LEU A 120 11.29 -5.56 -7.48
C LEU A 120 12.24 -6.62 -8.08
N PRO A 121 12.28 -6.78 -9.40
CA PRO A 121 13.31 -7.55 -10.08
C PRO A 121 14.71 -7.11 -9.63
N SER A 122 15.64 -8.05 -9.54
CA SER A 122 16.98 -7.80 -8.95
C SER A 122 17.80 -6.71 -9.67
N ASN A 123 17.61 -6.57 -10.98
CA ASN A 123 18.23 -5.52 -11.79
C ASN A 123 17.65 -4.14 -11.45
N ILE A 124 16.33 -4.03 -11.34
CA ILE A 124 15.63 -2.78 -10.96
C ILE A 124 15.97 -2.41 -9.51
N LEU A 125 15.91 -3.37 -8.58
CA LEU A 125 16.30 -3.14 -7.19
C LEU A 125 17.75 -2.64 -7.06
N LYS A 126 18.66 -3.18 -7.89
CA LYS A 126 20.04 -2.70 -7.93
C LYS A 126 20.12 -1.25 -8.45
N ALA A 127 19.37 -0.93 -9.49
CA ALA A 127 19.32 0.43 -10.05
C ALA A 127 18.73 1.44 -9.06
N VAL A 128 17.65 1.09 -8.38
CA VAL A 128 17.07 1.93 -7.32
C VAL A 128 18.08 2.19 -6.19
N ARG A 129 18.83 1.16 -5.75
CA ARG A 129 19.92 1.36 -4.77
C ARG A 129 21.01 2.27 -5.28
N GLN A 130 21.38 2.15 -6.57
CA GLN A 130 22.36 3.02 -7.19
C GLN A 130 21.85 4.47 -7.24
N SER A 131 20.61 4.68 -7.66
CA SER A 131 19.97 6.01 -7.68
C SER A 131 19.94 6.65 -6.29
N ILE A 132 19.60 5.89 -5.24
CA ILE A 132 19.64 6.36 -3.85
C ILE A 132 21.06 6.73 -3.43
N TYR A 133 22.05 5.92 -3.80
CA TYR A 133 23.46 6.18 -3.46
C TYR A 133 23.98 7.45 -4.14
N ASP A 134 23.68 7.61 -5.43
CA ASP A 134 24.14 8.73 -6.24
C ASP A 134 23.44 10.05 -5.91
N ASN A 135 22.16 9.97 -5.47
CA ASN A 135 21.32 11.12 -5.15
C ASN A 135 20.90 11.12 -3.65
N ILE A 136 21.82 10.73 -2.78
CA ILE A 136 21.54 10.51 -1.36
C ILE A 136 21.00 11.74 -0.64
N GLU A 137 21.45 12.92 -0.99
CA GLU A 137 21.00 14.17 -0.37
C GLU A 137 19.52 14.42 -0.65
N GLU A 138 19.07 14.19 -1.88
CA GLU A 138 17.67 14.31 -2.28
C GLU A 138 16.83 13.24 -1.56
N PHE A 139 17.27 11.98 -1.59
CA PHE A 139 16.55 10.90 -0.92
C PHE A 139 16.40 11.15 0.58
N VAL A 140 17.48 11.55 1.26
CA VAL A 140 17.47 11.89 2.69
C VAL A 140 16.58 13.09 2.98
N ALA A 141 16.58 14.12 2.11
CA ALA A 141 15.69 15.26 2.26
C ALA A 141 14.18 14.88 2.21
N ILE A 142 13.86 13.76 1.56
CA ILE A 142 12.49 13.21 1.53
C ILE A 142 12.23 12.39 2.79
N VAL A 143 13.04 11.35 3.03
CA VAL A 143 12.73 10.33 4.03
C VAL A 143 13.04 10.75 5.47
N GLU A 144 13.90 11.76 5.66
CA GLU A 144 14.23 12.35 6.96
C GLU A 144 13.38 13.61 7.28
N ASP A 145 12.55 14.07 6.32
CA ASP A 145 11.62 15.16 6.55
C ASP A 145 10.67 14.81 7.73
N PRO A 146 10.54 15.68 8.75
CA PRO A 146 9.67 15.42 9.91
C PRO A 146 8.21 15.10 9.54
N GLU A 147 7.66 15.75 8.50
CA GLU A 147 6.29 15.47 8.04
C GLU A 147 6.18 14.11 7.35
N PHE A 148 7.23 13.67 6.63
CA PHE A 148 7.27 12.32 6.07
C PHE A 148 7.40 11.28 7.20
N LYS A 149 8.35 11.45 8.11
CA LYS A 149 8.60 10.53 9.24
C LYS A 149 7.43 10.38 10.19
N LYS A 150 6.59 11.40 10.31
CA LYS A 150 5.36 11.33 11.10
C LYS A 150 4.45 10.18 10.67
N TYR A 151 4.40 9.90 9.36
CA TYR A 151 3.59 8.82 8.80
C TYR A 151 4.42 7.57 8.50
N PHE A 152 5.65 7.74 8.06
CA PHE A 152 6.52 6.67 7.56
C PHE A 152 7.88 6.69 8.29
N PRO A 153 7.90 6.28 9.56
CA PRO A 153 9.14 6.31 10.35
C PRO A 153 10.20 5.30 9.88
N VAL A 154 9.78 4.28 9.13
CA VAL A 154 10.65 3.23 8.61
C VAL A 154 10.35 3.01 7.12
N ILE A 155 11.41 2.87 6.32
CA ILE A 155 11.35 2.46 4.92
C ILE A 155 11.75 0.98 4.83
N GLY A 156 10.89 0.20 4.16
CA GLY A 156 11.10 -1.25 4.00
C GLY A 156 10.65 -2.05 5.21
N GLU A 157 10.54 -3.35 5.02
CA GLU A 157 10.10 -4.32 6.03
C GLU A 157 11.16 -5.42 6.23
N ASP A 158 11.86 -5.78 5.16
CA ASP A 158 12.93 -6.79 5.17
C ASP A 158 14.26 -6.19 4.69
N PHE A 159 15.34 -6.60 5.36
CA PHE A 159 16.65 -5.98 5.17
C PHE A 159 17.75 -7.02 4.96
N LEU A 160 18.75 -6.66 4.16
CA LEU A 160 19.99 -7.41 4.07
C LEU A 160 20.77 -7.29 5.39
N LYS A 161 21.39 -8.39 5.82
CA LYS A 161 22.26 -8.40 7.02
C LYS A 161 23.54 -7.61 6.80
N THR A 162 24.01 -7.49 5.56
CA THR A 162 25.26 -6.82 5.17
C THR A 162 25.01 -5.83 4.07
N ALA A 163 25.94 -4.92 3.83
CA ALA A 163 25.89 -4.01 2.68
C ALA A 163 25.69 -4.78 1.37
N PRO A 164 24.83 -4.31 0.47
CA PRO A 164 24.65 -4.93 -0.84
C PRO A 164 25.95 -4.83 -1.65
N LYS A 165 26.18 -5.81 -2.55
CA LYS A 165 27.40 -5.87 -3.37
C LYS A 165 27.51 -4.62 -4.25
N GLY A 166 28.69 -4.01 -4.24
CA GLY A 166 29.01 -2.82 -5.04
C GLY A 166 28.92 -1.51 -4.27
N PHE A 167 28.49 -1.52 -3.01
CA PHE A 167 28.41 -0.32 -2.18
C PHE A 167 29.39 -0.36 -1.00
N PRO A 168 29.98 0.80 -0.60
CA PRO A 168 30.86 0.88 0.56
C PRO A 168 30.14 0.47 1.85
N LYS A 169 30.80 -0.37 2.66
CA LYS A 169 30.20 -0.84 3.93
C LYS A 169 30.07 0.25 4.99
N ASP A 170 30.91 1.25 4.91
CA ASP A 170 31.00 2.41 5.79
C ASP A 170 30.20 3.62 5.28
N PHE A 171 29.37 3.42 4.24
CA PHE A 171 28.50 4.48 3.75
C PHE A 171 27.52 4.88 4.85
N LYS A 172 27.49 6.18 5.19
CA LYS A 172 26.67 6.73 6.30
C LYS A 172 25.20 6.29 6.26
N TYR A 173 24.63 6.16 5.08
CA TYR A 173 23.21 5.85 4.85
C TYR A 173 23.01 4.43 4.31
N ILE A 174 23.93 3.52 4.63
CA ILE A 174 23.92 2.15 4.12
C ILE A 174 22.62 1.39 4.41
N ASP A 175 21.91 1.74 5.48
CA ASP A 175 20.68 1.07 5.88
C ASP A 175 19.55 1.28 4.87
N TYR A 176 19.49 2.40 4.17
CA TYR A 176 18.56 2.58 3.06
C TYR A 176 18.86 1.67 1.87
N LEU A 177 20.13 1.33 1.65
CA LEU A 177 20.53 0.41 0.56
C LEU A 177 20.32 -1.06 0.94
N LYS A 178 20.18 -1.39 2.25
CA LYS A 178 19.91 -2.75 2.73
C LYS A 178 18.44 -3.16 2.55
N CYS A 179 17.52 -2.23 2.27
CA CYS A 179 16.12 -2.56 2.02
C CYS A 179 16.02 -3.60 0.88
N LYS A 180 15.24 -4.65 1.11
CA LYS A 180 14.89 -5.62 0.05
C LYS A 180 13.70 -5.15 -0.77
N GLU A 181 12.91 -4.26 -0.19
CA GLU A 181 11.71 -3.66 -0.77
C GLU A 181 11.62 -2.20 -0.35
N TYR A 182 11.16 -1.36 -1.25
CA TYR A 182 10.97 0.06 -0.98
C TYR A 182 9.49 0.34 -0.74
N VAL A 183 9.05 0.11 0.49
CA VAL A 183 7.67 0.23 0.97
C VAL A 183 7.60 1.06 2.24
N CYS A 184 6.47 1.73 2.42
CA CYS A 184 6.17 2.54 3.59
C CYS A 184 4.81 2.13 4.15
N PHE A 185 4.67 2.06 5.48
CA PHE A 185 3.45 1.65 6.16
C PHE A 185 3.05 2.68 7.21
N TYR A 186 1.77 3.02 7.22
CA TYR A 186 1.15 3.83 8.25
C TYR A 186 -0.07 3.08 8.80
N ASN A 187 0.10 2.44 9.95
CA ASN A 187 -0.97 1.73 10.63
C ASN A 187 -1.97 2.72 11.22
N VAL A 188 -3.24 2.45 11.05
CA VAL A 188 -4.34 3.28 11.56
C VAL A 188 -5.31 2.43 12.36
N PRO A 189 -5.85 2.96 13.48
CA PRO A 189 -6.87 2.26 14.24
C PRO A 189 -8.21 2.24 13.50
N ASP A 190 -9.13 1.36 13.89
CA ASP A 190 -10.44 1.22 13.24
C ASP A 190 -11.27 2.52 13.30
N ASP A 191 -11.16 3.29 14.38
CA ASP A 191 -11.85 4.56 14.56
C ASP A 191 -11.34 5.70 13.64
N PHE A 192 -10.16 5.53 13.02
CA PHE A 192 -9.67 6.44 11.99
C PHE A 192 -10.69 6.63 10.88
N PHE A 193 -11.35 5.54 10.46
CA PHE A 193 -12.32 5.58 9.36
C PHE A 193 -13.69 6.13 9.77
N ALA A 194 -13.92 6.36 11.04
CA ALA A 194 -15.12 7.01 11.57
C ALA A 194 -14.95 8.54 11.75
N GLN A 195 -13.74 9.05 11.59
CA GLN A 195 -13.45 10.47 11.80
C GLN A 195 -14.00 11.32 10.65
N PRO A 196 -14.54 12.50 10.91
CA PRO A 196 -15.13 13.35 9.88
C PRO A 196 -14.10 13.88 8.87
N ASP A 197 -12.84 13.97 9.27
CA ASP A 197 -11.71 14.46 8.46
C ASP A 197 -10.82 13.31 7.91
N MET A 198 -11.30 12.07 7.96
CA MET A 198 -10.56 10.89 7.49
C MET A 198 -9.97 11.07 6.09
N LEU A 199 -10.73 11.59 5.14
CA LEU A 199 -10.27 11.78 3.77
C LEU A 199 -9.15 12.82 3.66
N GLU A 200 -9.22 13.89 4.46
CA GLU A 200 -8.17 14.90 4.56
C GLU A 200 -6.89 14.32 5.18
N GLN A 201 -7.04 13.42 6.14
CA GLN A 201 -5.90 12.71 6.74
C GLN A 201 -5.26 11.75 5.71
N ILE A 202 -6.06 11.00 4.95
CA ILE A 202 -5.57 10.14 3.84
C ILE A 202 -4.80 10.98 2.81
N ASP A 203 -5.30 12.15 2.43
CA ASP A 203 -4.59 13.04 1.50
C ASP A 203 -3.23 13.47 2.04
N LYS A 204 -3.15 13.85 3.33
CA LYS A 204 -1.87 14.25 3.95
C LYS A 204 -0.86 13.11 3.90
N VAL A 205 -1.28 11.90 4.25
CA VAL A 205 -0.42 10.71 4.20
C VAL A 205 0.08 10.46 2.78
N PHE A 206 -0.81 10.42 1.79
CA PHE A 206 -0.43 10.06 0.42
C PHE A 206 0.32 11.18 -0.32
N ARG A 207 0.16 12.44 0.04
CA ARG A 207 1.01 13.53 -0.47
C ARG A 207 2.46 13.39 0.00
N GLN A 208 2.70 12.96 1.24
CA GLN A 208 4.06 12.67 1.70
C GLN A 208 4.62 11.45 0.98
N PHE A 209 3.84 10.39 0.84
CA PHE A 209 4.25 9.19 0.10
C PHE A 209 4.62 9.49 -1.35
N LYS A 210 3.88 10.38 -2.04
CA LYS A 210 4.15 10.73 -3.44
C LYS A 210 5.60 11.17 -3.68
N ARG A 211 6.17 11.97 -2.80
CA ARG A 211 7.55 12.44 -2.93
C ARG A 211 8.54 11.26 -2.97
N PHE A 212 8.32 10.27 -2.12
CA PHE A 212 9.11 9.04 -2.11
C PHE A 212 8.86 8.19 -3.36
N ALA A 213 7.59 8.03 -3.75
CA ALA A 213 7.22 7.28 -4.94
C ALA A 213 7.81 7.88 -6.22
N ASP A 214 7.79 9.21 -6.37
CA ASP A 214 8.36 9.91 -7.53
C ASP A 214 9.87 9.63 -7.64
N PHE A 215 10.60 9.69 -6.52
CA PHE A 215 12.03 9.40 -6.51
C PHE A 215 12.33 7.96 -6.98
N ILE A 216 11.58 6.98 -6.48
CA ILE A 216 11.78 5.57 -6.85
C ILE A 216 11.34 5.31 -8.30
N ASN A 217 10.18 5.84 -8.69
CA ASN A 217 9.60 5.64 -10.02
C ASN A 217 10.45 6.24 -11.13
N TYR A 218 11.12 7.37 -10.88
CA TYR A 218 12.06 7.96 -11.83
C TYR A 218 13.12 6.94 -12.31
N THR A 219 13.61 6.10 -11.38
CA THR A 219 14.55 5.04 -11.78
C THR A 219 13.86 3.88 -12.50
N ILE A 220 12.62 3.54 -12.10
CA ILE A 220 11.89 2.42 -12.67
C ILE A 220 11.47 2.73 -14.12
N ASP A 221 11.17 3.99 -14.43
CA ASP A 221 10.80 4.44 -15.79
C ASP A 221 11.89 4.11 -16.82
N ASP A 222 13.17 4.03 -16.43
CA ASP A 222 14.28 3.66 -17.34
C ASP A 222 14.24 2.18 -17.76
N PHE A 223 13.36 1.35 -17.17
CA PHE A 223 13.25 -0.09 -17.46
C PHE A 223 11.98 -0.48 -18.22
N GLU A 224 11.12 0.48 -18.55
CA GLU A 224 9.94 0.30 -19.41
C GLU A 224 10.22 0.80 -20.84
#